data_d0ae624e49cabea4925d780a8372dd76
#
_entry.id   d0ae624e49cabea4925d780a8372dd76
#
_cell.length_a   1.000
_cell.length_b   1.000
_cell.length_c   1.000
_cell.angle_alpha   90.00
_cell.angle_beta   90.00
_cell.angle_gamma   90.00
#
_symmetry.space_group_name_H-M   'P 1'
#
loop_
_entity.id
_entity.type
_entity.pdbx_description
1 polymer ?
#
loop_
_entity_poly.entity_id
_entity_poly.type
_entity_poly.pdbx_seq_one_letter_code
_entity_poly.pdbx_strand_id
1 'polypeptide(L)'
;MPASSYKLSSLGLPVFTPSLLFGIAEGGLLPIIPASAQAMGASLPTAGIILGLVMIGTLVADIPAARLINILGERKAMMTAAAVASVGVFTALLATTLWVLGLGVFILGASVAVFGLARHSYLTEIVPYSHRARALSILGGVFRAGHFIGPLIGAALIVLIGLQAVYWNAVIFCALAALILLFIKPDRMPDTPATVPGGTWKVAKRESKKLATLGVTSAIIGGLRTARLVGLPLWALSIGLPPATIALYMGIAGALDLALSYTSGQIMDRFGRRWSALPTLLGLSLTFSLLTVATDETTFLAVALLMSLANGVGSGIILVIGADLAPKGERNEFLASYRLLVDSGVAAAPLVIAGVTALFGIASAMFTVSGLGILGAILANRYLPRRAKPSEQIMPTSENM
;
A
#
# COMPACT_ATOMS: atom_id res chain seq x y z
N MET A 1 -14.02 9.24 35.66
CA MET A 1 -14.49 10.29 34.75
C MET A 1 -15.46 9.65 33.78
N PRO A 2 -16.66 10.20 33.55
CA PRO A 2 -17.59 9.62 32.58
C PRO A 2 -16.89 9.63 31.21
N ALA A 3 -17.06 8.54 30.45
CA ALA A 3 -16.56 8.41 29.10
C ALA A 3 -17.16 9.53 28.24
N SER A 4 -16.45 10.67 28.15
CA SER A 4 -16.80 11.75 27.26
C SER A 4 -16.89 11.13 25.86
N SER A 5 -17.99 11.35 25.16
CA SER A 5 -18.22 10.87 23.81
C SER A 5 -17.12 11.41 22.88
N TYR A 6 -16.04 10.64 22.73
CA TYR A 6 -14.94 11.00 21.81
C TYR A 6 -15.51 11.04 20.40
N LYS A 7 -15.49 12.23 19.79
CA LYS A 7 -16.03 12.43 18.45
C LYS A 7 -14.96 12.15 17.40
N LEU A 8 -15.07 11.04 16.68
CA LEU A 8 -14.16 10.70 15.57
C LEU A 8 -14.12 11.78 14.47
N SER A 9 -15.16 12.61 14.37
CA SER A 9 -15.18 13.77 13.45
C SER A 9 -14.11 14.81 13.77
N SER A 10 -13.60 14.88 15.02
CA SER A 10 -12.49 15.78 15.37
C SER A 10 -11.17 15.40 14.69
N LEU A 11 -11.05 14.16 14.18
CA LEU A 11 -9.90 13.66 13.41
C LEU A 11 -9.96 14.04 11.93
N GLY A 12 -11.07 14.62 11.47
CA GLY A 12 -11.26 14.99 10.06
C GLY A 12 -10.12 15.84 9.56
N LEU A 13 -9.93 17.00 10.14
CA LEU A 13 -8.91 17.96 9.72
C LEU A 13 -7.48 17.51 10.03
N PRO A 14 -7.16 16.97 11.24
CA PRO A 14 -5.77 16.66 11.57
C PRO A 14 -5.23 15.38 10.91
N VAL A 15 -6.06 14.41 10.55
CA VAL A 15 -5.59 13.11 10.04
C VAL A 15 -6.26 12.72 8.72
N PHE A 16 -7.59 12.77 8.66
CA PHE A 16 -8.30 12.18 7.52
C PHE A 16 -8.18 13.05 6.26
N THR A 17 -8.30 14.36 6.36
CA THR A 17 -8.17 15.24 5.19
C THR A 17 -6.76 15.23 4.59
N PRO A 18 -5.66 15.42 5.36
CA PRO A 18 -4.32 15.28 4.80
C PRO A 18 -4.05 13.88 4.20
N SER A 19 -4.58 12.82 4.84
CA SER A 19 -4.43 11.45 4.31
C SER A 19 -5.20 11.23 3.01
N LEU A 20 -6.38 11.85 2.85
CA LEU A 20 -7.14 11.79 1.60
C LEU A 20 -6.40 12.53 0.48
N LEU A 21 -5.97 13.76 0.74
CA LEU A 21 -5.24 14.56 -0.25
C LEU A 21 -3.95 13.88 -0.71
N PHE A 22 -3.17 13.37 0.25
CA PHE A 22 -1.95 12.62 -0.05
C PHE A 22 -2.24 11.35 -0.85
N GLY A 23 -3.30 10.62 -0.48
CA GLY A 23 -3.76 9.43 -1.21
C GLY A 23 -4.26 9.72 -2.63
N ILE A 24 -4.92 10.87 -2.86
CA ILE A 24 -5.32 11.33 -4.20
C ILE A 24 -4.09 11.66 -5.05
N ALA A 25 -3.11 12.36 -4.47
CA ALA A 25 -1.86 12.70 -5.14
C ALA A 25 -1.10 11.45 -5.58
N GLU A 26 -0.84 10.53 -4.66
CA GLU A 26 -0.14 9.28 -4.92
C GLU A 26 -0.92 8.39 -5.91
N GLY A 27 -2.20 8.14 -5.62
CA GLY A 27 -3.04 7.27 -6.45
C GLY A 27 -3.17 7.76 -7.88
N GLY A 28 -3.27 9.08 -8.11
CA GLY A 28 -3.35 9.67 -9.45
C GLY A 28 -2.07 9.52 -10.26
N LEU A 29 -0.91 9.55 -9.58
CA LEU A 29 0.40 9.47 -10.26
C LEU A 29 0.78 8.04 -10.64
N LEU A 30 0.50 7.05 -9.79
CA LEU A 30 0.98 5.68 -9.98
C LEU A 30 0.69 5.11 -11.39
N PRO A 31 -0.53 5.20 -11.95
CA PRO A 31 -0.82 4.67 -13.29
C PRO A 31 -0.16 5.48 -14.42
N ILE A 32 0.26 6.71 -14.16
CA ILE A 32 0.74 7.66 -15.17
C ILE A 32 2.28 7.69 -15.27
N ILE A 33 2.99 7.34 -14.20
CA ILE A 33 4.46 7.31 -14.19
C ILE A 33 5.04 6.48 -15.36
N PRO A 34 4.54 5.25 -15.67
CA PRO A 34 5.05 4.49 -16.81
C PRO A 34 4.81 5.18 -18.16
N ALA A 35 3.65 5.81 -18.34
CA ALA A 35 3.32 6.56 -19.55
C ALA A 35 4.25 7.78 -19.73
N SER A 36 4.54 8.50 -18.63
CA SER A 36 5.50 9.61 -18.63
C SER A 36 6.91 9.14 -19.00
N ALA A 37 7.35 8.01 -18.44
CA ALA A 37 8.65 7.43 -18.78
C ALA A 37 8.73 7.04 -20.27
N GLN A 38 7.69 6.40 -20.82
CA GLN A 38 7.62 6.06 -22.23
C GLN A 38 7.62 7.29 -23.15
N ALA A 39 6.93 8.36 -22.79
CA ALA A 39 6.94 9.63 -23.53
C ALA A 39 8.36 10.24 -23.60
N MET A 40 9.23 9.90 -22.63
CA MET A 40 10.64 10.28 -22.60
C MET A 40 11.57 9.24 -23.28
N GLY A 41 11.01 8.25 -23.97
CA GLY A 41 11.76 7.21 -24.69
C GLY A 41 12.14 5.98 -23.86
N ALA A 42 11.58 5.79 -22.67
CA ALA A 42 11.84 4.59 -21.88
C ALA A 42 11.23 3.34 -22.53
N SER A 43 11.95 2.22 -22.47
CA SER A 43 11.39 0.90 -22.73
C SER A 43 10.40 0.49 -21.65
N LEU A 44 9.53 -0.49 -21.92
CA LEU A 44 8.61 -1.03 -20.90
C LEU A 44 9.30 -1.50 -19.60
N PRO A 45 10.42 -2.25 -19.66
CA PRO A 45 11.17 -2.60 -18.46
C PRO A 45 11.64 -1.37 -17.67
N THR A 46 12.20 -0.38 -18.36
CA THR A 46 12.67 0.86 -17.72
C THR A 46 11.51 1.63 -17.07
N ALA A 47 10.37 1.73 -17.75
CA ALA A 47 9.16 2.35 -17.20
C ALA A 47 8.67 1.61 -15.94
N GLY A 48 8.75 0.29 -15.94
CA GLY A 48 8.44 -0.54 -14.76
C GLY A 48 9.40 -0.31 -13.59
N ILE A 49 10.70 -0.16 -13.86
CA ILE A 49 11.71 0.20 -12.84
C ILE A 49 11.40 1.57 -12.25
N ILE A 50 11.14 2.57 -13.10
CA ILE A 50 10.84 3.94 -12.64
C ILE A 50 9.60 3.95 -11.73
N LEU A 51 8.52 3.26 -12.10
CA LEU A 51 7.37 3.12 -11.22
C LEU A 51 7.75 2.37 -9.92
N GLY A 52 8.57 1.34 -10.02
CA GLY A 52 9.07 0.56 -8.88
C GLY A 52 9.89 1.37 -7.87
N LEU A 53 10.48 2.50 -8.29
CA LEU A 53 11.22 3.39 -7.39
C LEU A 53 10.33 3.97 -6.27
N VAL A 54 9.01 4.03 -6.45
CA VAL A 54 8.10 4.36 -5.34
C VAL A 54 8.24 3.34 -4.22
N MET A 55 8.18 2.04 -4.55
CA MET A 55 8.24 0.94 -3.58
C MET A 55 9.64 0.81 -2.96
N ILE A 56 10.67 1.02 -3.76
CA ILE A 56 12.06 1.04 -3.29
C ILE A 56 12.29 2.22 -2.36
N GLY A 57 11.80 3.41 -2.69
CA GLY A 57 11.86 4.59 -1.85
C GLY A 57 11.15 4.37 -0.50
N THR A 58 9.97 3.74 -0.53
CA THR A 58 9.23 3.36 0.67
C THR A 58 10.06 2.41 1.54
N LEU A 59 10.58 1.32 0.98
CA LEU A 59 11.37 0.33 1.70
C LEU A 59 12.64 0.94 2.33
N VAL A 60 13.36 1.79 1.58
CA VAL A 60 14.58 2.45 2.07
C VAL A 60 14.27 3.43 3.20
N ALA A 61 13.14 4.13 3.10
CA ALA A 61 12.75 5.14 4.08
C ALA A 61 12.04 4.57 5.32
N ASP A 62 11.56 3.34 5.32
CA ASP A 62 10.85 2.74 6.46
C ASP A 62 11.69 2.75 7.75
N ILE A 63 13.00 2.44 7.66
CA ILE A 63 13.89 2.44 8.83
C ILE A 63 14.14 3.88 9.35
N PRO A 64 14.58 4.84 8.53
CA PRO A 64 14.79 6.21 8.98
C PRO A 64 13.49 6.95 9.35
N ALA A 65 12.33 6.53 8.82
CA ALA A 65 11.04 7.14 9.13
C ALA A 65 10.72 7.13 10.63
N ALA A 66 10.92 6.01 11.31
CA ALA A 66 10.69 5.89 12.75
C ALA A 66 11.59 6.86 13.54
N ARG A 67 12.86 6.97 13.13
CA ARG A 67 13.80 7.91 13.78
C ARG A 67 13.40 9.37 13.53
N LEU A 68 12.97 9.70 12.33
CA LEU A 68 12.52 11.04 11.97
C LEU A 68 11.28 11.44 12.79
N ILE A 69 10.32 10.53 12.97
CA ILE A 69 9.12 10.75 13.77
C ILE A 69 9.50 11.01 15.25
N ASN A 70 10.43 10.23 15.79
CA ASN A 70 10.89 10.43 17.17
C ASN A 70 11.59 11.78 17.39
N ILE A 71 12.25 12.34 16.37
CA ILE A 71 12.93 13.63 16.45
C ILE A 71 11.98 14.81 16.25
N LEU A 72 11.08 14.71 15.28
CA LEU A 72 10.21 15.81 14.86
C LEU A 72 8.84 15.81 15.55
N GLY A 73 8.38 14.65 16.05
CA GLY A 73 6.99 14.38 16.39
C GLY A 73 6.15 14.03 15.14
N GLU A 74 5.03 13.36 15.35
CA GLU A 74 4.20 12.77 14.29
C GLU A 74 3.67 13.84 13.31
N ARG A 75 3.13 14.94 13.84
CA ARG A 75 2.56 16.02 13.01
C ARG A 75 3.61 16.65 12.10
N LYS A 76 4.77 17.04 12.66
CA LYS A 76 5.83 17.65 11.86
C LYS A 76 6.41 16.66 10.86
N ALA A 77 6.50 15.37 11.22
CA ALA A 77 6.94 14.32 10.31
C ALA A 77 5.96 14.15 9.13
N MET A 78 4.63 14.14 9.38
CA MET A 78 3.63 14.16 8.30
C MET A 78 3.76 15.39 7.42
N MET A 79 3.90 16.56 8.01
CA MET A 79 4.04 17.84 7.30
C MET A 79 5.28 17.85 6.40
N THR A 80 6.44 17.48 6.96
CA THR A 80 7.70 17.42 6.19
C THR A 80 7.64 16.38 5.09
N ALA A 81 7.04 15.20 5.35
CA ALA A 81 6.85 14.18 4.34
C ALA A 81 5.97 14.67 3.19
N ALA A 82 4.85 15.34 3.48
CA ALA A 82 3.99 15.90 2.43
C ALA A 82 4.67 17.03 1.64
N ALA A 83 5.45 17.88 2.31
CA ALA A 83 6.23 18.92 1.63
C ALA A 83 7.34 18.32 0.74
N VAL A 84 8.08 17.32 1.24
CA VAL A 84 9.13 16.61 0.47
C VAL A 84 8.50 15.83 -0.70
N ALA A 85 7.33 15.22 -0.52
CA ALA A 85 6.58 14.60 -1.61
C ALA A 85 6.22 15.61 -2.70
N SER A 86 5.74 16.79 -2.31
CA SER A 86 5.44 17.88 -3.27
C SER A 86 6.69 18.27 -4.07
N VAL A 87 7.85 18.41 -3.42
CA VAL A 87 9.13 18.69 -4.09
C VAL A 87 9.54 17.53 -5.01
N GLY A 88 9.41 16.27 -4.56
CA GLY A 88 9.71 15.10 -5.38
C GLY A 88 8.83 15.01 -6.63
N VAL A 89 7.52 15.25 -6.48
CA VAL A 89 6.58 15.28 -7.62
C VAL A 89 6.88 16.46 -8.55
N PHE A 90 7.23 17.62 -8.01
CA PHE A 90 7.62 18.78 -8.81
C PHE A 90 8.93 18.50 -9.58
N THR A 91 9.89 17.79 -8.96
CA THR A 91 11.10 17.32 -9.65
C THR A 91 10.75 16.38 -10.82
N ALA A 92 9.80 15.45 -10.59
CA ALA A 92 9.33 14.55 -11.65
C ALA A 92 8.58 15.30 -12.77
N LEU A 93 7.80 16.34 -12.44
CA LEU A 93 7.11 17.21 -13.41
C LEU A 93 8.10 17.93 -14.35
N LEU A 94 9.20 18.45 -13.80
CA LEU A 94 10.24 19.16 -14.55
C LEU A 94 11.27 18.23 -15.18
N ALA A 95 11.10 16.91 -15.08
CA ALA A 95 12.07 15.96 -15.57
C ALA A 95 12.22 16.05 -17.10
N THR A 96 13.45 16.23 -17.55
CA THR A 96 13.87 16.15 -18.95
C THR A 96 14.63 14.86 -19.25
N THR A 97 14.97 14.10 -18.19
CA THR A 97 15.67 12.82 -18.29
C THR A 97 15.02 11.78 -17.38
N LEU A 98 15.16 10.51 -17.73
CA LEU A 98 14.63 9.39 -16.94
C LEU A 98 15.20 9.35 -15.51
N TRP A 99 16.43 9.80 -15.31
CA TRP A 99 17.07 9.87 -14.00
C TRP A 99 16.39 10.89 -13.08
N VAL A 100 16.06 12.06 -13.60
CA VAL A 100 15.36 13.10 -12.84
C VAL A 100 13.93 12.66 -12.52
N LEU A 101 13.23 12.02 -13.48
CA LEU A 101 11.93 11.41 -13.24
C LEU A 101 12.02 10.36 -12.14
N GLY A 102 12.99 9.44 -12.24
CA GLY A 102 13.22 8.39 -11.25
C GLY A 102 13.54 8.94 -9.85
N LEU A 103 14.36 10.00 -9.77
CA LEU A 103 14.66 10.66 -8.50
C LEU A 103 13.40 11.24 -7.84
N GLY A 104 12.58 11.95 -8.61
CA GLY A 104 11.32 12.50 -8.10
C GLY A 104 10.37 11.42 -7.62
N VAL A 105 10.26 10.32 -8.36
CA VAL A 105 9.44 9.15 -8.01
C VAL A 105 9.98 8.45 -6.75
N PHE A 106 11.28 8.31 -6.60
CA PHE A 106 11.93 7.76 -5.40
C PHE A 106 11.66 8.62 -4.16
N ILE A 107 11.79 9.95 -4.29
CA ILE A 107 11.50 10.91 -3.20
C ILE A 107 10.02 10.80 -2.79
N LEU A 108 9.09 10.68 -3.74
CA LEU A 108 7.69 10.43 -3.45
C LEU A 108 7.53 9.16 -2.60
N GLY A 109 8.14 8.05 -3.02
CA GLY A 109 8.09 6.79 -2.29
C GLY A 109 8.65 6.88 -0.87
N ALA A 110 9.78 7.53 -0.69
CA ALA A 110 10.35 7.78 0.64
C ALA A 110 9.40 8.61 1.53
N SER A 111 8.72 9.59 0.92
CA SER A 111 7.73 10.41 1.62
C SER A 111 6.48 9.60 2.01
N VAL A 112 6.05 8.65 1.18
CA VAL A 112 4.93 7.73 1.46
C VAL A 112 5.20 6.93 2.73
N ALA A 113 6.42 6.41 2.93
CA ALA A 113 6.80 5.68 4.15
C ALA A 113 6.68 6.54 5.39
N VAL A 114 7.30 7.73 5.37
CA VAL A 114 7.30 8.65 6.53
C VAL A 114 5.87 9.12 6.85
N PHE A 115 5.12 9.57 5.83
CA PHE A 115 3.73 10.02 6.00
C PHE A 115 2.84 8.90 6.53
N GLY A 116 2.97 7.69 5.95
CA GLY A 116 2.22 6.51 6.34
C GLY A 116 2.44 6.10 7.79
N LEU A 117 3.71 6.05 8.24
CA LEU A 117 4.06 5.69 9.60
C LEU A 117 3.62 6.78 10.59
N ALA A 118 3.90 8.05 10.29
CA ALA A 118 3.58 9.17 11.15
C ALA A 118 2.07 9.31 11.40
N ARG A 119 1.22 9.18 10.36
CA ARG A 119 -0.25 9.25 10.53
C ARG A 119 -0.81 8.11 11.38
N HIS A 120 -0.23 6.89 11.28
CA HIS A 120 -0.63 5.76 12.11
C HIS A 120 -0.25 5.99 13.57
N SER A 121 0.99 6.44 13.83
CA SER A 121 1.49 6.79 15.16
C SER A 121 0.62 7.89 15.78
N TYR A 122 0.44 9.00 15.08
CA TYR A 122 -0.38 10.12 15.53
C TYR A 122 -1.80 9.72 15.93
N LEU A 123 -2.46 8.92 15.09
CA LEU A 123 -3.81 8.46 15.38
C LEU A 123 -3.88 7.55 16.61
N THR A 124 -2.91 6.65 16.76
CA THR A 124 -2.87 5.73 17.90
C THR A 124 -2.53 6.43 19.21
N GLU A 125 -1.86 7.58 19.18
CA GLU A 125 -1.55 8.39 20.34
C GLU A 125 -2.76 9.19 20.82
N ILE A 126 -3.44 9.91 19.92
CA ILE A 126 -4.51 10.84 20.29
C ILE A 126 -5.87 10.16 20.51
N VAL A 127 -6.08 8.94 19.96
CA VAL A 127 -7.38 8.26 20.06
C VAL A 127 -7.41 7.31 21.26
N PRO A 128 -8.44 7.43 22.14
CA PRO A 128 -8.64 6.49 23.25
C PRO A 128 -8.70 5.04 22.77
N TYR A 129 -8.15 4.12 23.55
CA TYR A 129 -8.05 2.70 23.19
C TYR A 129 -9.35 2.08 22.67
N SER A 130 -10.48 2.43 23.29
CA SER A 130 -11.82 1.94 22.90
C SER A 130 -12.27 2.37 21.49
N HIS A 131 -11.68 3.40 20.90
CA HIS A 131 -12.03 3.96 19.58
C HIS A 131 -10.96 3.75 18.53
N ARG A 132 -9.75 3.26 18.91
CA ARG A 132 -8.60 3.11 18.00
C ARG A 132 -8.89 2.23 16.79
N ALA A 133 -9.51 1.06 17.01
CA ALA A 133 -9.81 0.13 15.91
C ALA A 133 -10.71 0.80 14.86
N ARG A 134 -11.75 1.52 15.29
CA ARG A 134 -12.65 2.25 14.38
C ARG A 134 -11.95 3.40 13.67
N ALA A 135 -11.12 4.16 14.36
CA ALA A 135 -10.35 5.27 13.79
C ALA A 135 -9.34 4.78 12.73
N LEU A 136 -8.62 3.68 13.01
CA LEU A 136 -7.69 3.06 12.05
C LEU A 136 -8.42 2.49 10.82
N SER A 137 -9.60 1.92 11.01
CA SER A 137 -10.44 1.44 9.90
C SER A 137 -10.86 2.59 8.98
N ILE A 138 -11.31 3.72 9.56
CA ILE A 138 -11.66 4.92 8.79
C ILE A 138 -10.44 5.46 8.06
N LEU A 139 -9.27 5.54 8.72
CA LEU A 139 -8.03 5.98 8.10
C LEU A 139 -7.66 5.14 6.87
N GLY A 140 -7.76 3.82 7.01
CA GLY A 140 -7.53 2.90 5.89
C GLY A 140 -8.52 3.10 4.75
N GLY A 141 -9.80 3.33 5.06
CA GLY A 141 -10.84 3.63 4.08
C GLY A 141 -10.59 4.95 3.35
N VAL A 142 -10.26 6.01 4.08
CA VAL A 142 -9.95 7.34 3.53
C VAL A 142 -8.76 7.29 2.56
N PHE A 143 -7.69 6.58 2.93
CA PHE A 143 -6.53 6.44 2.07
C PHE A 143 -6.83 5.67 0.78
N ARG A 144 -7.61 4.58 0.88
CA ARG A 144 -8.08 3.84 -0.30
C ARG A 144 -9.01 4.67 -1.17
N ALA A 145 -9.87 5.50 -0.55
CA ALA A 145 -10.70 6.43 -1.29
C ALA A 145 -9.85 7.39 -2.14
N GLY A 146 -8.73 7.90 -1.58
CA GLY A 146 -7.76 8.69 -2.32
C GLY A 146 -7.19 7.93 -3.53
N HIS A 147 -6.83 6.67 -3.34
CA HIS A 147 -6.27 5.82 -4.39
C HIS A 147 -7.23 5.48 -5.53
N PHE A 148 -8.55 5.56 -5.34
CA PHE A 148 -9.48 5.45 -6.46
C PHE A 148 -9.89 6.81 -7.04
N ILE A 149 -10.05 7.84 -6.20
CA ILE A 149 -10.40 9.20 -6.65
C ILE A 149 -9.27 9.82 -7.48
N GLY A 150 -8.01 9.61 -7.07
CA GLY A 150 -6.83 10.16 -7.73
C GLY A 150 -6.75 9.82 -9.22
N PRO A 151 -6.79 8.54 -9.61
CA PRO A 151 -6.77 8.16 -11.01
C PRO A 151 -7.96 8.68 -11.82
N LEU A 152 -9.16 8.78 -11.22
CA LEU A 152 -10.35 9.36 -11.90
C LEU A 152 -10.15 10.84 -12.19
N ILE A 153 -9.65 11.61 -11.21
CA ILE A 153 -9.27 13.01 -11.42
C ILE A 153 -8.16 13.08 -12.48
N GLY A 154 -7.15 12.20 -12.39
CA GLY A 154 -6.07 12.11 -13.36
C GLY A 154 -6.57 11.89 -14.78
N ALA A 155 -7.49 10.94 -14.99
CA ALA A 155 -8.10 10.68 -16.28
C ALA A 155 -8.77 11.93 -16.88
N ALA A 156 -9.60 12.62 -16.08
CA ALA A 156 -10.25 13.85 -16.49
C ALA A 156 -9.24 14.95 -16.83
N LEU A 157 -8.21 15.15 -16.01
CA LEU A 157 -7.18 16.16 -16.22
C LEU A 157 -6.37 15.89 -17.50
N ILE A 158 -6.07 14.62 -17.80
CA ILE A 158 -5.34 14.26 -19.02
C ILE A 158 -6.13 14.63 -20.27
N VAL A 159 -7.44 14.37 -20.27
CA VAL A 159 -8.32 14.70 -21.41
C VAL A 159 -8.46 16.21 -21.59
N LEU A 160 -8.58 16.97 -20.49
CA LEU A 160 -8.86 18.41 -20.54
C LEU A 160 -7.60 19.26 -20.76
N ILE A 161 -6.47 18.89 -20.17
CA ILE A 161 -5.28 19.75 -20.05
C ILE A 161 -4.01 19.02 -20.53
N GLY A 162 -3.97 17.70 -20.40
CA GLY A 162 -2.82 16.87 -20.77
C GLY A 162 -2.15 16.19 -19.58
N LEU A 163 -1.17 15.32 -19.88
CA LEU A 163 -0.51 14.43 -18.92
C LEU A 163 0.14 15.17 -17.73
N GLN A 164 0.76 16.33 -17.99
CA GLN A 164 1.43 17.12 -16.96
C GLN A 164 0.48 17.66 -15.89
N ALA A 165 -0.81 17.80 -16.19
CA ALA A 165 -1.80 18.27 -15.23
C ALA A 165 -1.96 17.33 -14.04
N VAL A 166 -1.70 16.02 -14.20
CA VAL A 166 -1.73 15.04 -13.11
C VAL A 166 -0.60 15.30 -12.11
N TYR A 167 0.58 15.65 -12.59
CA TYR A 167 1.70 16.03 -11.72
C TYR A 167 1.40 17.32 -10.96
N TRP A 168 0.88 18.35 -11.62
CA TRP A 168 0.45 19.59 -10.96
C TRP A 168 -0.60 19.32 -9.88
N ASN A 169 -1.60 18.49 -10.19
CA ASN A 169 -2.61 18.08 -9.22
C ASN A 169 -1.96 17.43 -7.98
N ALA A 170 -1.00 16.54 -8.19
CA ALA A 170 -0.30 15.86 -7.09
C ALA A 170 0.58 16.83 -6.28
N VAL A 171 1.29 17.76 -6.92
CA VAL A 171 2.05 18.82 -6.24
C VAL A 171 1.12 19.65 -5.35
N ILE A 172 -0.01 20.09 -5.89
CA ILE A 172 -1.00 20.91 -5.16
C ILE A 172 -1.56 20.13 -3.97
N PHE A 173 -1.95 18.88 -4.14
CA PHE A 173 -2.57 18.11 -3.06
C PHE A 173 -1.57 17.71 -1.97
N CYS A 174 -0.31 17.41 -2.31
CA CYS A 174 0.74 17.22 -1.32
C CYS A 174 1.05 18.53 -0.56
N ALA A 175 1.11 19.66 -1.27
CA ALA A 175 1.33 20.98 -0.65
C ALA A 175 0.15 21.38 0.26
N LEU A 176 -1.10 21.13 -0.17
CA LEU A 176 -2.29 21.37 0.66
C LEU A 176 -2.31 20.48 1.90
N ALA A 177 -1.91 19.21 1.78
CA ALA A 177 -1.80 18.33 2.92
C ALA A 177 -0.77 18.85 3.93
N ALA A 178 0.40 19.32 3.47
CA ALA A 178 1.42 19.95 4.31
C ALA A 178 0.90 21.25 4.95
N LEU A 179 0.20 22.09 4.19
CA LEU A 179 -0.35 23.35 4.65
C LEU A 179 -1.43 23.17 5.74
N ILE A 180 -2.35 22.22 5.55
CA ILE A 180 -3.36 21.89 6.58
C ILE A 180 -2.68 21.50 7.89
N LEU A 181 -1.62 20.69 7.82
CA LEU A 181 -0.88 20.24 9.01
C LEU A 181 -0.17 21.40 9.74
N LEU A 182 0.14 22.51 9.07
CA LEU A 182 0.69 23.71 9.70
C LEU A 182 -0.27 24.32 10.71
N PHE A 183 -1.58 24.32 10.43
CA PHE A 183 -2.60 24.96 11.28
C PHE A 183 -3.12 24.08 12.42
N ILE A 184 -2.64 22.84 12.51
CA ILE A 184 -3.00 21.92 13.59
C ILE A 184 -2.12 22.22 14.81
N LYS A 185 -2.70 22.06 16.02
CA LYS A 185 -1.97 22.29 17.26
C LYS A 185 -0.73 21.38 17.34
N PRO A 186 0.38 21.87 17.91
CA PRO A 186 1.59 21.08 18.12
C PRO A 186 1.33 19.81 18.93
N ASP A 187 2.03 18.73 18.58
CA ASP A 187 2.01 17.49 19.34
C ASP A 187 2.61 17.69 20.72
N ARG A 188 2.10 16.95 21.71
CA ARG A 188 2.88 16.72 22.93
C ARG A 188 3.99 15.73 22.54
N MET A 189 5.25 16.11 22.78
CA MET A 189 6.37 15.19 22.58
C MET A 189 6.12 13.95 23.46
N PRO A 190 6.31 12.73 22.92
CA PRO A 190 6.21 11.52 23.74
C PRO A 190 7.24 11.58 24.87
N ASP A 191 6.79 11.38 26.11
CA ASP A 191 7.69 11.30 27.28
C ASP A 191 8.52 10.00 27.32
N THR A 192 8.28 9.08 26.40
CA THR A 192 8.96 7.77 26.35
C THR A 192 9.90 7.69 25.17
N PRO A 193 11.22 7.48 25.39
CA PRO A 193 12.15 7.14 24.31
C PRO A 193 11.66 5.88 23.61
N ALA A 194 11.63 5.91 22.27
CA ALA A 194 11.38 4.69 21.51
C ALA A 194 12.37 3.60 21.93
N THR A 195 11.86 2.47 22.38
CA THR A 195 12.68 1.30 22.69
C THR A 195 13.49 0.93 21.45
N VAL A 196 14.81 1.06 21.56
CA VAL A 196 15.74 0.64 20.51
C VAL A 196 15.51 -0.86 20.28
N PRO A 197 15.23 -1.31 19.06
CA PRO A 197 14.92 -2.72 18.81
C PRO A 197 16.18 -3.59 18.88
N GLY A 198 16.78 -3.75 20.06
CA GLY A 198 17.91 -4.67 20.25
C GLY A 198 17.52 -6.16 20.19
N GLY A 199 16.24 -6.47 20.26
CA GLY A 199 15.69 -7.82 20.26
C GLY A 199 15.18 -8.34 18.93
N THR A 200 14.94 -7.48 17.94
CA THR A 200 14.28 -7.83 16.66
C THR A 200 14.95 -8.98 15.92
N TRP A 201 16.29 -8.97 15.83
CA TRP A 201 17.05 -10.05 15.18
C TRP A 201 17.00 -11.40 15.93
N LYS A 202 17.02 -11.34 17.27
CA LYS A 202 16.91 -12.56 18.10
C LYS A 202 15.52 -13.20 17.92
N VAL A 203 14.47 -12.37 17.95
CA VAL A 203 13.08 -12.82 17.73
C VAL A 203 12.92 -13.35 16.32
N ALA A 204 13.44 -12.67 15.30
CA ALA A 204 13.41 -13.14 13.91
C ALA A 204 14.08 -14.51 13.73
N LYS A 205 15.24 -14.71 14.34
CA LYS A 205 15.97 -16.00 14.29
C LYS A 205 15.19 -17.11 14.99
N ARG A 206 14.62 -16.84 16.16
CA ARG A 206 13.82 -17.83 16.92
C ARG A 206 12.55 -18.21 16.19
N GLU A 207 11.85 -17.22 15.62
CA GLU A 207 10.59 -17.41 14.90
C GLU A 207 10.79 -17.63 13.38
N SER A 208 12.00 -17.96 12.96
CA SER A 208 12.38 -18.09 11.54
C SER A 208 11.49 -19.05 10.75
N LYS A 209 11.00 -20.13 11.37
CA LYS A 209 10.07 -21.08 10.74
C LYS A 209 8.73 -20.42 10.37
N LYS A 210 8.18 -19.56 11.24
CA LYS A 210 6.94 -18.83 10.96
C LYS A 210 7.17 -17.78 9.86
N LEU A 211 8.31 -17.08 9.90
CA LEU A 211 8.68 -16.11 8.88
C LEU A 211 8.92 -16.80 7.52
N ALA A 212 9.64 -17.92 7.48
CA ALA A 212 9.92 -18.67 6.25
C ALA A 212 8.67 -19.32 5.63
N THR A 213 7.59 -19.49 6.37
CA THR A 213 6.33 -20.07 5.88
C THR A 213 5.28 -18.98 5.63
N LEU A 214 4.54 -18.59 6.66
CA LEU A 214 3.46 -17.63 6.55
C LEU A 214 3.95 -16.19 6.32
N GLY A 215 5.16 -15.84 6.78
CA GLY A 215 5.80 -14.57 6.45
C GLY A 215 6.09 -14.46 4.95
N VAL A 216 6.68 -15.50 4.34
CA VAL A 216 6.90 -15.54 2.88
C VAL A 216 5.58 -15.57 2.12
N THR A 217 4.56 -16.29 2.60
CA THR A 217 3.21 -16.24 2.01
C THR A 217 2.67 -14.81 1.98
N SER A 218 2.83 -14.07 3.07
CA SER A 218 2.40 -12.67 3.16
C SER A 218 3.24 -11.74 2.28
N ALA A 219 4.53 -12.00 2.13
CA ALA A 219 5.41 -11.29 1.20
C ALA A 219 4.97 -11.51 -0.26
N ILE A 220 4.58 -12.74 -0.61
CA ILE A 220 4.02 -13.04 -1.94
C ILE A 220 2.68 -12.31 -2.15
N ILE A 221 1.78 -12.28 -1.16
CA ILE A 221 0.52 -11.52 -1.27
C ILE A 221 0.81 -10.03 -1.48
N GLY A 222 1.74 -9.45 -0.71
CA GLY A 222 2.18 -8.06 -0.87
C GLY A 222 2.77 -7.80 -2.25
N GLY A 223 3.67 -8.68 -2.70
CA GLY A 223 4.28 -8.64 -4.02
C GLY A 223 3.25 -8.72 -5.16
N LEU A 224 2.27 -9.62 -5.09
CA LEU A 224 1.20 -9.73 -6.10
C LEU A 224 0.34 -8.47 -6.18
N ARG A 225 0.04 -7.83 -5.04
CA ARG A 225 -0.69 -6.56 -5.01
C ARG A 225 0.09 -5.45 -5.67
N THR A 226 1.39 -5.37 -5.39
CA THR A 226 2.27 -4.41 -6.05
C THR A 226 2.44 -4.74 -7.52
N ALA A 227 2.60 -6.02 -7.86
CA ALA A 227 2.66 -6.48 -9.25
C ALA A 227 1.40 -6.05 -10.03
N ARG A 228 0.21 -6.03 -9.41
CA ARG A 228 -1.01 -5.50 -10.03
C ARG A 228 -0.89 -4.00 -10.30
N LEU A 229 -0.42 -3.22 -9.32
CA LEU A 229 -0.26 -1.76 -9.48
C LEU A 229 0.76 -1.40 -10.57
N VAL A 230 1.76 -2.23 -10.78
CA VAL A 230 2.81 -2.04 -11.80
C VAL A 230 2.42 -2.70 -13.13
N GLY A 231 1.96 -3.93 -13.08
CA GLY A 231 1.68 -4.77 -14.25
C GLY A 231 0.49 -4.29 -15.07
N LEU A 232 -0.59 -3.84 -14.42
CA LEU A 232 -1.77 -3.35 -15.16
C LEU A 232 -1.44 -2.12 -16.05
N PRO A 233 -0.82 -1.03 -15.53
CA PRO A 233 -0.45 0.09 -16.38
C PRO A 233 0.55 -0.29 -17.47
N LEU A 234 1.54 -1.14 -17.16
CA LEU A 234 2.54 -1.57 -18.15
C LEU A 234 1.91 -2.43 -19.26
N TRP A 235 0.98 -3.33 -18.90
CA TRP A 235 0.25 -4.13 -19.89
C TRP A 235 -0.62 -3.24 -20.77
N ALA A 236 -1.38 -2.32 -20.16
CA ALA A 236 -2.22 -1.37 -20.88
C ALA A 236 -1.41 -0.53 -21.90
N LEU A 237 -0.23 -0.07 -21.51
CA LEU A 237 0.69 0.62 -22.41
C LEU A 237 1.20 -0.29 -23.53
N SER A 238 1.47 -1.58 -23.26
CA SER A 238 1.97 -2.53 -24.26
C SER A 238 0.94 -2.84 -25.34
N ILE A 239 -0.36 -2.74 -25.04
CA ILE A 239 -1.46 -2.89 -26.01
C ILE A 239 -1.91 -1.54 -26.60
N GLY A 240 -1.20 -0.45 -26.31
CA GLY A 240 -1.42 0.87 -26.91
C GLY A 240 -2.57 1.69 -26.29
N LEU A 241 -3.04 1.38 -25.09
CA LEU A 241 -4.11 2.17 -24.45
C LEU A 241 -3.61 3.58 -24.07
N PRO A 242 -4.44 4.61 -24.32
CA PRO A 242 -4.11 5.98 -23.94
C PRO A 242 -3.95 6.14 -22.42
N PRO A 243 -3.07 7.04 -21.94
CA PRO A 243 -2.86 7.28 -20.51
C PRO A 243 -4.14 7.65 -19.74
N ALA A 244 -5.06 8.39 -20.37
CA ALA A 244 -6.35 8.74 -19.78
C ALA A 244 -7.23 7.49 -19.51
N THR A 245 -7.31 6.57 -20.48
CA THR A 245 -8.02 5.29 -20.34
C THR A 245 -7.39 4.43 -19.25
N ILE A 246 -6.06 4.37 -19.18
CA ILE A 246 -5.34 3.64 -18.13
C ILE A 246 -5.71 4.21 -16.75
N ALA A 247 -5.65 5.51 -16.58
CA ALA A 247 -6.02 6.17 -15.32
C ALA A 247 -7.48 5.91 -14.95
N LEU A 248 -8.40 6.03 -15.91
CA LEU A 248 -9.84 5.76 -15.71
C LEU A 248 -10.07 4.34 -15.20
N TYR A 249 -9.47 3.34 -15.85
CA TYR A 249 -9.68 1.94 -15.49
C TYR A 249 -9.02 1.56 -14.18
N MET A 250 -7.87 2.15 -13.87
CA MET A 250 -7.25 2.01 -12.53
C MET A 250 -8.13 2.62 -11.44
N GLY A 251 -8.79 3.75 -11.72
CA GLY A 251 -9.75 4.36 -10.82
C GLY A 251 -10.99 3.47 -10.59
N ILE A 252 -11.61 2.95 -11.66
CA ILE A 252 -12.78 2.05 -11.57
C ILE A 252 -12.40 0.77 -10.79
N ALA A 253 -11.25 0.18 -11.10
CA ALA A 253 -10.71 -0.98 -10.40
C ALA A 253 -10.47 -0.67 -8.91
N GLY A 254 -9.96 0.50 -8.58
CA GLY A 254 -9.76 0.97 -7.20
C GLY A 254 -11.06 1.19 -6.43
N ALA A 255 -12.13 1.67 -7.10
CA ALA A 255 -13.46 1.78 -6.50
C ALA A 255 -14.02 0.41 -6.08
N LEU A 256 -13.84 -0.61 -6.93
CA LEU A 256 -14.24 -1.98 -6.62
C LEU A 256 -13.43 -2.57 -5.45
N ASP A 257 -12.11 -2.32 -5.42
CA ASP A 257 -11.26 -2.69 -4.28
C ASP A 257 -11.76 -2.07 -2.95
N LEU A 258 -12.12 -0.80 -2.97
CA LEU A 258 -12.65 -0.11 -1.80
C LEU A 258 -13.98 -0.71 -1.34
N ALA A 259 -14.90 -0.93 -2.27
CA ALA A 259 -16.22 -1.51 -1.97
C ALA A 259 -16.11 -2.90 -1.32
N LEU A 260 -15.17 -3.73 -1.79
CA LEU A 260 -14.98 -5.09 -1.29
C LEU A 260 -14.12 -5.16 -0.01
N SER A 261 -13.40 -4.10 0.32
CA SER A 261 -12.48 -4.13 1.46
C SER A 261 -13.17 -4.40 2.81
N TYR A 262 -14.41 -3.99 2.94
CA TYR A 262 -15.23 -4.24 4.15
C TYR A 262 -15.63 -5.71 4.27
N THR A 263 -15.98 -6.35 3.16
CA THR A 263 -16.44 -7.76 3.15
C THR A 263 -15.32 -8.74 3.48
N SER A 264 -14.08 -8.39 3.18
CA SER A 264 -12.89 -9.21 3.47
C SER A 264 -12.75 -9.52 4.97
N GLY A 265 -12.97 -8.51 5.83
CA GLY A 265 -12.95 -8.71 7.29
C GLY A 265 -14.01 -9.73 7.74
N GLN A 266 -15.23 -9.59 7.24
CA GLN A 266 -16.33 -10.52 7.57
C GLN A 266 -16.05 -11.96 7.11
N ILE A 267 -15.45 -12.13 5.93
CA ILE A 267 -15.03 -13.45 5.43
C ILE A 267 -13.99 -14.08 6.37
N MET A 268 -12.96 -13.31 6.76
CA MET A 268 -11.91 -13.79 7.66
C MET A 268 -12.43 -14.18 9.04
N ASP A 269 -13.39 -13.42 9.58
CA ASP A 269 -13.96 -13.67 10.90
C ASP A 269 -14.92 -14.87 10.89
N ARG A 270 -15.72 -15.03 9.82
CA ARG A 270 -16.73 -16.09 9.73
C ARG A 270 -16.15 -17.42 9.25
N PHE A 271 -15.29 -17.39 8.24
CA PHE A 271 -14.80 -18.60 7.56
C PHE A 271 -13.31 -18.90 7.84
N GLY A 272 -12.60 -17.93 8.41
CA GLY A 272 -11.17 -18.04 8.71
C GLY A 272 -10.26 -17.47 7.62
N ARG A 273 -9.00 -17.28 7.99
CA ARG A 273 -7.97 -16.58 7.18
C ARG A 273 -7.72 -17.24 5.84
N ARG A 274 -7.84 -18.56 5.77
CA ARG A 274 -7.64 -19.34 4.55
C ARG A 274 -8.64 -19.00 3.45
N TRP A 275 -9.90 -18.71 3.81
CA TRP A 275 -10.97 -18.33 2.88
C TRP A 275 -10.83 -16.91 2.32
N SER A 276 -9.91 -16.13 2.85
CA SER A 276 -9.52 -14.84 2.27
C SER A 276 -8.21 -14.99 1.47
N ALA A 277 -7.19 -15.67 2.03
CA ALA A 277 -5.87 -15.78 1.41
C ALA A 277 -5.88 -16.59 0.09
N LEU A 278 -6.53 -17.76 0.07
CA LEU A 278 -6.53 -18.63 -1.12
C LEU A 278 -7.25 -18.01 -2.33
N PRO A 279 -8.50 -17.47 -2.20
CA PRO A 279 -9.15 -16.81 -3.32
C PRO A 279 -8.35 -15.60 -3.84
N THR A 280 -7.69 -14.85 -2.95
CA THR A 280 -6.82 -13.74 -3.37
C THR A 280 -5.61 -14.22 -4.16
N LEU A 281 -4.88 -15.22 -3.66
CA LEU A 281 -3.68 -15.75 -4.32
C LEU A 281 -4.03 -16.41 -5.66
N LEU A 282 -5.02 -17.29 -5.68
CA LEU A 282 -5.44 -17.99 -6.90
C LEU A 282 -6.12 -17.06 -7.90
N GLY A 283 -6.96 -16.14 -7.41
CA GLY A 283 -7.63 -15.17 -8.24
C GLY A 283 -6.66 -14.19 -8.90
N LEU A 284 -5.69 -13.66 -8.15
CA LEU A 284 -4.63 -12.82 -8.72
C LEU A 284 -3.76 -13.63 -9.71
N SER A 285 -3.39 -14.87 -9.38
CA SER A 285 -2.63 -15.73 -10.29
C SER A 285 -3.36 -15.97 -11.61
N LEU A 286 -4.63 -16.35 -11.53
CA LEU A 286 -5.46 -16.56 -12.71
C LEU A 286 -5.57 -15.28 -13.55
N THR A 287 -5.83 -14.15 -12.90
CA THR A 287 -6.02 -12.89 -13.62
C THR A 287 -4.72 -12.35 -14.22
N PHE A 288 -3.55 -12.60 -13.62
CA PHE A 288 -2.27 -12.32 -14.26
C PHE A 288 -2.07 -13.17 -15.53
N SER A 289 -2.46 -14.44 -15.52
CA SER A 289 -2.45 -15.27 -16.74
C SER A 289 -3.46 -14.78 -17.76
N LEU A 290 -4.68 -14.42 -17.35
CA LEU A 290 -5.70 -13.88 -18.25
C LEU A 290 -5.31 -12.53 -18.86
N LEU A 291 -4.50 -11.74 -18.17
CA LEU A 291 -4.02 -10.46 -18.67
C LEU A 291 -3.23 -10.65 -19.97
N THR A 292 -2.52 -11.77 -20.15
CA THR A 292 -1.72 -12.04 -21.34
C THR A 292 -2.56 -12.24 -22.62
N VAL A 293 -3.86 -12.50 -22.50
CA VAL A 293 -4.78 -12.61 -23.62
C VAL A 293 -5.71 -11.39 -23.77
N ALA A 294 -5.55 -10.39 -22.89
CA ALA A 294 -6.26 -9.12 -22.97
C ALA A 294 -5.56 -8.21 -23.98
N THR A 295 -6.01 -8.23 -25.23
CA THR A 295 -5.38 -7.50 -26.35
C THR A 295 -6.13 -6.23 -26.74
N ASP A 296 -7.29 -6.00 -26.18
CA ASP A 296 -8.15 -4.83 -26.43
C ASP A 296 -8.64 -4.20 -25.14
N GLU A 297 -9.22 -3.02 -25.25
CA GLU A 297 -9.70 -2.20 -24.16
C GLU A 297 -10.73 -2.91 -23.28
N THR A 298 -11.68 -3.62 -23.88
CA THR A 298 -12.79 -4.27 -23.18
C THR A 298 -12.30 -5.47 -22.36
N THR A 299 -11.49 -6.33 -22.97
CA THR A 299 -10.89 -7.49 -22.29
C THR A 299 -9.92 -7.06 -21.20
N PHE A 300 -9.15 -5.99 -21.41
CA PHE A 300 -8.31 -5.41 -20.37
C PHE A 300 -9.12 -4.95 -19.17
N LEU A 301 -10.20 -4.17 -19.38
CA LEU A 301 -11.07 -3.72 -18.30
C LEU A 301 -11.68 -4.89 -17.52
N ALA A 302 -12.19 -5.91 -18.24
CA ALA A 302 -12.75 -7.09 -17.60
C ALA A 302 -11.73 -7.79 -16.69
N VAL A 303 -10.49 -7.98 -17.15
CA VAL A 303 -9.43 -8.60 -16.36
C VAL A 303 -9.03 -7.70 -15.17
N ALA A 304 -8.94 -6.39 -15.36
CA ALA A 304 -8.63 -5.44 -14.28
C ALA A 304 -9.69 -5.46 -13.16
N LEU A 305 -10.97 -5.56 -13.51
CA LEU A 305 -12.07 -5.71 -12.55
C LEU A 305 -12.02 -7.08 -11.83
N LEU A 306 -11.74 -8.18 -12.53
CA LEU A 306 -11.54 -9.49 -11.90
C LEU A 306 -10.34 -9.49 -10.94
N MET A 307 -9.25 -8.82 -11.32
CA MET A 307 -8.10 -8.60 -10.43
C MET A 307 -8.49 -7.85 -9.15
N SER A 308 -9.32 -6.83 -9.28
CA SER A 308 -9.80 -6.05 -8.13
C SER A 308 -10.73 -6.87 -7.24
N LEU A 309 -11.59 -7.71 -7.80
CA LEU A 309 -12.39 -8.67 -7.04
C LEU A 309 -11.50 -9.60 -6.21
N ALA A 310 -10.50 -10.21 -6.84
CA ALA A 310 -9.57 -11.12 -6.17
C ALA A 310 -8.77 -10.42 -5.07
N ASN A 311 -8.31 -9.18 -5.33
CA ASN A 311 -7.56 -8.37 -4.38
C ASN A 311 -8.42 -7.91 -3.20
N GLY A 312 -9.65 -7.49 -3.46
CA GLY A 312 -10.59 -6.98 -2.46
C GLY A 312 -10.93 -8.01 -1.38
N VAL A 313 -11.13 -9.28 -1.77
CA VAL A 313 -11.40 -10.40 -0.84
C VAL A 313 -10.24 -10.61 0.15
N GLY A 314 -9.02 -10.27 -0.21
CA GLY A 314 -7.84 -10.39 0.66
C GLY A 314 -7.51 -9.15 1.46
N SER A 315 -8.32 -8.11 1.41
CA SER A 315 -8.01 -6.84 2.10
C SER A 315 -7.75 -7.06 3.59
N GLY A 316 -6.58 -6.60 4.09
CA GLY A 316 -6.20 -6.73 5.49
C GLY A 316 -5.58 -8.07 5.90
N ILE A 317 -5.58 -9.11 5.04
CA ILE A 317 -5.10 -10.46 5.40
C ILE A 317 -3.64 -10.48 5.91
N ILE A 318 -2.77 -9.66 5.33
CA ILE A 318 -1.36 -9.54 5.74
C ILE A 318 -1.26 -9.10 7.20
N LEU A 319 -2.03 -8.09 7.60
CA LEU A 319 -2.05 -7.58 8.97
C LEU A 319 -2.58 -8.62 9.96
N VAL A 320 -3.62 -9.35 9.56
CA VAL A 320 -4.24 -10.39 10.39
C VAL A 320 -3.29 -11.56 10.59
N ILE A 321 -2.63 -12.06 9.52
CA ILE A 321 -1.63 -13.13 9.63
C ILE A 321 -0.48 -12.70 10.54
N GLY A 322 0.06 -11.48 10.36
CA GLY A 322 1.12 -10.95 11.21
C GLY A 322 0.72 -10.90 12.68
N ALA A 323 -0.48 -10.43 12.98
CA ALA A 323 -1.01 -10.35 14.35
C ALA A 323 -1.22 -11.75 14.98
N ASP A 324 -1.71 -12.70 14.20
CA ASP A 324 -1.97 -14.09 14.65
C ASP A 324 -0.66 -14.88 14.92
N LEU A 325 0.43 -14.54 14.23
CA LEU A 325 1.74 -15.19 14.37
C LEU A 325 2.59 -14.63 15.50
N ALA A 326 2.33 -13.38 15.90
CA ALA A 326 3.16 -12.65 16.84
C ALA A 326 3.15 -13.30 18.24
N PRO A 327 4.32 -13.60 18.83
CA PRO A 327 4.42 -14.19 20.17
C PRO A 327 3.99 -13.20 21.25
N LYS A 328 3.37 -13.70 22.33
CA LYS A 328 3.01 -12.91 23.50
C LYS A 328 4.30 -12.34 24.15
N GLY A 329 4.31 -11.03 24.44
CA GLY A 329 5.44 -10.34 25.08
C GLY A 329 6.52 -9.78 24.15
N GLU A 330 6.61 -10.25 22.88
CA GLU A 330 7.61 -9.78 21.89
C GLU A 330 6.93 -9.44 20.56
N ARG A 331 5.70 -8.94 20.64
CA ARG A 331 4.85 -8.70 19.48
C ARG A 331 5.44 -7.66 18.53
N ASN A 332 6.01 -6.59 19.06
CA ASN A 332 6.52 -5.49 18.26
C ASN A 332 7.77 -5.91 17.47
N GLU A 333 8.68 -6.63 18.09
CA GLU A 333 9.93 -7.15 17.48
C GLU A 333 9.62 -8.13 16.36
N PHE A 334 8.64 -9.03 16.59
CA PHE A 334 8.19 -9.97 15.57
C PHE A 334 7.54 -9.23 14.39
N LEU A 335 6.62 -8.32 14.66
CA LEU A 335 5.91 -7.56 13.62
C LEU A 335 6.86 -6.69 12.79
N ALA A 336 7.93 -6.15 13.39
CA ALA A 336 8.97 -5.41 12.67
C ALA A 336 9.68 -6.32 11.64
N SER A 337 10.09 -7.53 12.05
CA SER A 337 10.73 -8.52 11.16
C SER A 337 9.77 -9.01 10.08
N TYR A 338 8.53 -9.28 10.44
CA TYR A 338 7.47 -9.70 9.53
C TYR A 338 7.18 -8.63 8.48
N ARG A 339 7.06 -7.36 8.90
CA ARG A 339 6.83 -6.23 8.01
C ARG A 339 7.97 -6.05 7.01
N LEU A 340 9.24 -6.09 7.49
CA LEU A 340 10.40 -6.01 6.61
C LEU A 340 10.37 -7.10 5.51
N LEU A 341 9.97 -8.31 5.85
CA LEU A 341 9.83 -9.40 4.89
C LEU A 341 8.72 -9.14 3.87
N VAL A 342 7.56 -8.64 4.31
CA VAL A 342 6.46 -8.26 3.42
C VAL A 342 6.87 -7.13 2.49
N ASP A 343 7.49 -6.08 3.02
CA ASP A 343 7.91 -4.90 2.27
C ASP A 343 9.04 -5.25 1.26
N SER A 344 9.88 -6.25 1.58
CA SER A 344 10.84 -6.82 0.62
C SER A 344 10.13 -7.49 -0.57
N GLY A 345 9.03 -8.22 -0.34
CA GLY A 345 8.20 -8.79 -1.41
C GLY A 345 7.52 -7.71 -2.26
N VAL A 346 7.04 -6.65 -1.62
CA VAL A 346 6.47 -5.48 -2.28
C VAL A 346 7.49 -4.81 -3.19
N ALA A 347 8.69 -4.53 -2.69
CA ALA A 347 9.77 -3.89 -3.46
C ALA A 347 10.36 -4.77 -4.55
N ALA A 348 10.36 -6.10 -4.37
CA ALA A 348 10.85 -7.03 -5.38
C ALA A 348 9.93 -7.15 -6.60
N ALA A 349 8.61 -6.94 -6.45
CA ALA A 349 7.66 -7.17 -7.52
C ALA A 349 7.91 -6.33 -8.79
N PRO A 350 8.16 -5.01 -8.74
CA PRO A 350 8.50 -4.22 -9.92
C PRO A 350 9.80 -4.69 -10.58
N LEU A 351 10.80 -5.08 -9.77
CA LEU A 351 12.11 -5.54 -10.27
C LEU A 351 11.97 -6.88 -11.01
N VAL A 352 11.15 -7.80 -10.47
CA VAL A 352 10.83 -9.08 -11.14
C VAL A 352 10.13 -8.82 -12.47
N ILE A 353 9.08 -7.96 -12.47
CA ILE A 353 8.37 -7.61 -13.71
C ILE A 353 9.33 -7.00 -14.73
N ALA A 354 10.13 -6.01 -14.33
CA ALA A 354 11.05 -5.34 -15.23
C ALA A 354 12.14 -6.28 -15.76
N GLY A 355 12.77 -7.08 -14.89
CA GLY A 355 13.81 -8.02 -15.27
C GLY A 355 13.32 -9.11 -16.23
N VAL A 356 12.18 -9.73 -15.93
CA VAL A 356 11.59 -10.75 -16.82
C VAL A 356 11.10 -10.12 -18.12
N THR A 357 10.53 -8.90 -18.07
CA THR A 357 10.09 -8.19 -19.28
C THR A 357 11.29 -7.86 -20.19
N ALA A 358 12.44 -7.48 -19.63
CA ALA A 358 13.64 -7.18 -20.39
C ALA A 358 14.22 -8.40 -21.11
N LEU A 359 14.13 -9.59 -20.51
CA LEU A 359 14.72 -10.82 -21.06
C LEU A 359 13.73 -11.61 -21.93
N PHE A 360 12.46 -11.65 -21.57
CA PHE A 360 11.49 -12.58 -22.13
C PHE A 360 10.17 -11.92 -22.54
N GLY A 361 10.06 -10.61 -22.42
CA GLY A 361 8.84 -9.86 -22.73
C GLY A 361 7.81 -9.82 -21.60
N ILE A 362 6.86 -8.88 -21.70
CA ILE A 362 5.90 -8.56 -20.64
C ILE A 362 4.94 -9.73 -20.34
N ALA A 363 4.56 -10.53 -21.35
CA ALA A 363 3.69 -11.70 -21.13
C ALA A 363 4.37 -12.73 -20.21
N SER A 364 5.66 -12.98 -20.42
CA SER A 364 6.44 -13.88 -19.55
C SER A 364 6.56 -13.35 -18.11
N ALA A 365 6.62 -12.03 -17.93
CA ALA A 365 6.57 -11.42 -16.61
C ALA A 365 5.22 -11.67 -15.92
N MET A 366 4.11 -11.57 -16.63
CA MET A 366 2.77 -11.85 -16.08
C MET A 366 2.63 -13.32 -15.67
N PHE A 367 3.12 -14.26 -16.50
CA PHE A 367 3.14 -15.69 -16.13
C PHE A 367 4.06 -15.96 -14.92
N THR A 368 5.20 -15.28 -14.82
CA THR A 368 6.09 -15.41 -13.65
C THR A 368 5.39 -14.97 -12.37
N VAL A 369 4.71 -13.82 -12.39
CA VAL A 369 3.93 -13.31 -11.26
C VAL A 369 2.78 -14.27 -10.92
N SER A 370 2.08 -14.82 -11.93
CA SER A 370 1.06 -15.85 -11.75
C SER A 370 1.61 -17.09 -11.04
N GLY A 371 2.79 -17.58 -11.47
CA GLY A 371 3.47 -18.72 -10.83
C GLY A 371 3.85 -18.46 -9.38
N LEU A 372 4.34 -17.27 -9.06
CA LEU A 372 4.60 -16.88 -7.67
C LEU A 372 3.32 -16.89 -6.82
N GLY A 373 2.19 -16.47 -7.39
CA GLY A 373 0.92 -16.52 -6.69
C GLY A 373 0.42 -17.95 -6.45
N ILE A 374 0.63 -18.87 -7.39
CA ILE A 374 0.34 -20.31 -7.19
C ILE A 374 1.22 -20.87 -6.07
N LEU A 375 2.51 -20.54 -6.05
CA LEU A 375 3.41 -20.92 -4.96
C LEU A 375 2.90 -20.40 -3.60
N GLY A 376 2.50 -19.12 -3.55
CA GLY A 376 1.88 -18.52 -2.37
C GLY A 376 0.61 -19.26 -1.94
N ALA A 377 -0.24 -19.67 -2.89
CA ALA A 377 -1.45 -20.44 -2.60
C ALA A 377 -1.13 -21.84 -2.03
N ILE A 378 -0.11 -22.53 -2.54
CA ILE A 378 0.35 -23.82 -2.01
C ILE A 378 0.83 -23.63 -0.55
N LEU A 379 1.65 -22.62 -0.27
CA LEU A 379 2.13 -22.31 1.08
C LEU A 379 0.96 -21.94 2.02
N ALA A 380 0.05 -21.07 1.57
CA ALA A 380 -1.14 -20.70 2.34
C ALA A 380 -2.00 -21.94 2.66
N ASN A 381 -2.21 -22.81 1.67
CA ASN A 381 -3.01 -24.03 1.82
C ASN A 381 -2.39 -25.00 2.85
N ARG A 382 -1.06 -25.06 2.90
CA ARG A 382 -0.32 -25.98 3.80
C ARG A 382 -0.22 -25.44 5.22
N TYR A 383 0.00 -24.14 5.40
CA TYR A 383 0.38 -23.57 6.69
C TYR A 383 -0.72 -22.74 7.37
N LEU A 384 -1.73 -22.23 6.64
CA LEU A 384 -2.86 -21.55 7.28
C LEU A 384 -3.85 -22.54 7.91
N PRO A 385 -4.29 -22.29 9.14
CA PRO A 385 -5.26 -23.15 9.82
C PRO A 385 -6.59 -23.18 9.05
N ARG A 386 -7.21 -24.35 8.99
CA ARG A 386 -8.48 -24.58 8.26
C ARG A 386 -9.71 -23.93 8.92
N ARG A 387 -9.66 -23.70 10.24
CA ARG A 387 -10.72 -23.05 11.02
C ARG A 387 -10.14 -21.87 11.79
N ALA A 388 -10.92 -20.81 11.95
CA ALA A 388 -10.59 -19.79 12.93
C ALA A 388 -10.53 -20.46 14.32
N LYS A 389 -9.42 -20.25 15.07
CA LYS A 389 -9.46 -20.58 16.50
C LYS A 389 -10.57 -19.70 17.11
N PRO A 390 -11.50 -20.26 17.91
CA PRO A 390 -12.40 -19.43 18.69
C PRO A 390 -11.52 -18.43 19.46
N SER A 391 -11.83 -17.15 19.36
CA SER A 391 -11.25 -16.17 20.27
C SER A 391 -11.51 -16.68 21.66
N GLU A 392 -10.45 -16.97 22.45
CA GLU A 392 -10.59 -17.08 23.90
C GLU A 392 -11.24 -15.76 24.35
N GLN A 393 -12.55 -15.78 24.50
CA GLN A 393 -13.28 -14.76 25.21
C GLN A 393 -12.59 -14.67 26.57
N ILE A 394 -11.96 -13.52 26.83
CA ILE A 394 -11.57 -13.14 28.18
C ILE A 394 -12.88 -13.14 28.96
N MET A 395 -13.22 -14.28 29.57
CA MET A 395 -14.21 -14.30 30.64
C MET A 395 -13.67 -13.36 31.71
N PRO A 396 -14.42 -12.37 32.16
CA PRO A 396 -14.06 -11.66 33.36
C PRO A 396 -13.99 -12.72 34.46
N THR A 397 -12.80 -12.89 35.04
CA THR A 397 -12.64 -13.69 36.25
C THR A 397 -13.60 -13.15 37.30
N SER A 398 -14.54 -14.01 37.70
CA SER A 398 -15.44 -13.81 38.82
C SER A 398 -14.67 -13.97 40.15
N GLU A 399 -13.72 -13.07 40.38
CA GLU A 399 -13.06 -12.89 41.67
C GLU A 399 -13.12 -11.41 42.01
N ASN A 400 -14.27 -10.97 42.46
CA ASN A 400 -14.53 -9.86 43.37
C ASN A 400 -16.06 -9.71 43.47
N MET A 401 -16.70 -10.66 44.21
CA MET A 401 -17.89 -10.41 45.00
C MET A 401 -17.50 -10.37 46.47
#